data_cf0aef30b8f916bcaf96c676af4cd3c4
#
_entry.id   cf0aef30b8f916bcaf96c676af4cd3c4
#
_cell.length_a   1.000
_cell.length_b   1.000
_cell.length_c   1.000
_cell.angle_alpha   90.00
_cell.angle_beta   90.00
_cell.angle_gamma   90.00
#
_symmetry.space_group_name_H-M   'P 1'
#
loop_
_entity.id
_entity.type
_entity.pdbx_description
1 polymer ?
#
loop_
_entity_poly.entity_id
_entity_poly.type
_entity_poly.pdbx_seq_one_letter_code
_entity_poly.pdbx_strand_id
1 'polypeptide(L)'
;MAADEPQIPDWDSADWDKGAGLLPAIVQDAATGQVLMLGYMNREAAEMTVSSGNVTFFSRSKQRLWTKGETSGNTLVFEGAAIDCDRDTILVQANPAGPACHTGARTCFGDGLPSGAGFLAHLDMLVQSRKEEMPEGSYTTTLFAEGKARIAQKVGEEGVELALARMKDDQGEIANEAAVLLFHM
;
A
#
# COMPACT_ATOMS: atom_id res chain seq x y z
N MET A 1 6.20 -13.76 -10.98
CA MET A 1 4.82 -14.17 -10.69
C MET A 1 3.96 -13.48 -11.73
N ALA A 2 3.06 -14.20 -12.43
CA ALA A 2 2.07 -13.55 -13.28
C ALA A 2 1.23 -12.65 -12.37
N ALA A 3 0.98 -11.41 -12.77
CA ALA A 3 0.03 -10.56 -12.07
C ALA A 3 -1.34 -11.26 -12.16
N ASP A 4 -1.95 -11.57 -11.03
CA ASP A 4 -3.34 -12.04 -11.02
C ASP A 4 -4.21 -10.96 -11.68
N GLU A 5 -5.16 -11.39 -12.51
CA GLU A 5 -6.11 -10.44 -13.09
C GLU A 5 -6.89 -9.72 -11.98
N PRO A 6 -7.15 -8.39 -12.12
CA PRO A 6 -7.90 -7.64 -11.12
C PRO A 6 -9.23 -8.31 -10.79
N GLN A 7 -9.51 -8.52 -9.51
CA GLN A 7 -10.82 -9.00 -9.09
C GLN A 7 -11.83 -7.87 -9.25
N ILE A 8 -12.79 -8.05 -10.13
CA ILE A 8 -13.83 -7.05 -10.41
C ILE A 8 -15.17 -7.63 -9.97
N PRO A 9 -15.90 -6.97 -9.06
CA PRO A 9 -17.23 -7.43 -8.65
C PRO A 9 -18.26 -7.16 -9.74
N ASP A 10 -19.37 -7.90 -9.69
CA ASP A 10 -20.54 -7.57 -10.47
C ASP A 10 -21.19 -6.29 -9.93
N TRP A 11 -21.05 -5.18 -10.66
CA TRP A 11 -21.59 -3.87 -10.27
C TRP A 11 -23.12 -3.84 -10.25
N ASP A 12 -23.81 -4.79 -10.91
CA ASP A 12 -25.27 -4.94 -10.84
C ASP A 12 -25.72 -5.48 -9.47
N SER A 13 -24.81 -6.14 -8.74
CA SER A 13 -25.10 -6.65 -7.42
C SER A 13 -25.06 -5.58 -6.32
N ALA A 14 -24.47 -4.39 -6.57
CA ALA A 14 -24.38 -3.30 -5.60
C ALA A 14 -25.73 -2.60 -5.41
N ASP A 15 -26.03 -2.22 -4.16
CA ASP A 15 -27.25 -1.50 -3.80
C ASP A 15 -27.07 0.02 -3.96
N TRP A 16 -27.03 0.47 -5.21
CA TRP A 16 -26.88 1.89 -5.55
C TRP A 16 -28.02 2.77 -5.00
N ASP A 17 -29.20 2.20 -4.83
CA ASP A 17 -30.38 2.94 -4.38
C ASP A 17 -30.29 3.31 -2.90
N LYS A 18 -29.68 2.47 -2.06
CA LYS A 18 -29.46 2.71 -0.63
C LYS A 18 -28.67 3.98 -0.35
N GLY A 19 -27.72 4.32 -1.24
CA GLY A 19 -26.90 5.53 -1.18
C GLY A 19 -27.34 6.67 -2.10
N ALA A 20 -28.57 6.66 -2.59
CA ALA A 20 -29.09 7.64 -3.57
C ALA A 20 -28.17 7.73 -4.82
N GLY A 21 -27.74 6.60 -5.32
CA GLY A 21 -26.86 6.46 -6.48
C GLY A 21 -25.37 6.61 -6.18
N LEU A 22 -24.96 6.78 -4.92
CA LEU A 22 -23.56 6.92 -4.51
C LEU A 22 -23.22 5.96 -3.38
N LEU A 23 -22.20 5.15 -3.57
CA LEU A 23 -21.64 4.31 -2.51
C LEU A 23 -20.30 4.87 -2.01
N PRO A 24 -20.02 4.77 -0.71
CA PRO A 24 -18.68 5.00 -0.19
C PRO A 24 -17.71 3.99 -0.80
N ALA A 25 -16.55 4.49 -1.21
CA ALA A 25 -15.46 3.70 -1.73
C ALA A 25 -14.23 3.90 -0.85
N ILE A 26 -13.88 2.88 -0.08
CA ILE A 26 -12.69 2.82 0.75
C ILE A 26 -11.54 2.37 -0.16
N VAL A 27 -10.49 3.18 -0.27
CA VAL A 27 -9.30 2.81 -1.04
C VAL A 27 -8.22 2.31 -0.10
N GLN A 28 -7.75 1.11 -0.38
CA GLN A 28 -6.69 0.42 0.34
C GLN A 28 -5.48 0.23 -0.58
N ASP A 29 -4.30 0.48 -0.05
CA ASP A 29 -3.03 0.15 -0.72
C ASP A 29 -2.93 -1.37 -0.89
N ALA A 30 -2.83 -1.83 -2.12
CA ALA A 30 -2.83 -3.25 -2.45
C ALA A 30 -1.61 -4.00 -1.88
N ALA A 31 -0.46 -3.32 -1.75
CA ALA A 31 0.76 -3.92 -1.24
C ALA A 31 0.78 -4.00 0.30
N THR A 32 0.34 -2.94 0.98
CA THR A 32 0.50 -2.81 2.43
C THR A 32 -0.77 -3.05 3.24
N GLY A 33 -1.94 -3.07 2.59
CA GLY A 33 -3.24 -3.12 3.26
C GLY A 33 -3.62 -1.82 3.99
N GLN A 34 -2.83 -0.74 3.86
CA GLN A 34 -3.13 0.53 4.50
C GLN A 34 -4.31 1.23 3.83
N VAL A 35 -5.26 1.74 4.62
CA VAL A 35 -6.33 2.57 4.07
C VAL A 35 -5.78 3.93 3.66
N LEU A 36 -5.94 4.29 2.38
CA LEU A 36 -5.40 5.51 1.79
C LEU A 36 -6.38 6.68 1.87
N MET A 37 -7.63 6.45 1.50
CA MET A 37 -8.67 7.48 1.49
C MET A 37 -10.06 6.85 1.40
N LEU A 38 -11.07 7.69 1.57
CA LEU A 38 -12.46 7.39 1.24
C LEU A 38 -12.95 8.41 0.22
N GLY A 39 -13.60 7.93 -0.82
CA GLY A 39 -14.34 8.72 -1.80
C GLY A 39 -15.75 8.19 -1.98
N TYR A 40 -16.45 8.70 -2.98
CA TYR A 40 -17.76 8.20 -3.37
C TYR A 40 -17.74 7.81 -4.84
N MET A 41 -18.39 6.72 -5.16
CA MET A 41 -18.56 6.26 -6.54
C MET A 41 -20.04 6.14 -6.85
N ASN A 42 -20.44 6.57 -8.03
CA ASN A 42 -21.63 6.08 -8.71
C ASN A 42 -21.21 4.92 -9.61
N ARG A 43 -22.17 4.25 -10.23
CA ARG A 43 -21.91 3.14 -11.16
C ARG A 43 -20.94 3.53 -12.26
N GLU A 44 -21.12 4.70 -12.89
CA GLU A 44 -20.25 5.21 -13.95
C GLU A 44 -18.79 5.39 -13.48
N ALA A 45 -18.58 5.87 -12.23
CA ALA A 45 -17.25 6.00 -11.65
C ALA A 45 -16.57 4.63 -11.46
N ALA A 46 -17.32 3.63 -11.02
CA ALA A 46 -16.83 2.27 -10.84
C ALA A 46 -16.43 1.62 -12.19
N GLU A 47 -17.28 1.75 -13.20
CA GLU A 47 -17.01 1.28 -14.57
C GLU A 47 -15.81 2.02 -15.21
N MET A 48 -15.71 3.35 -14.99
CA MET A 48 -14.57 4.16 -15.45
C MET A 48 -13.27 3.73 -14.75
N THR A 49 -13.31 3.41 -13.47
CA THR A 49 -12.14 2.90 -12.72
C THR A 49 -11.57 1.65 -13.39
N VAL A 50 -12.42 0.69 -13.71
CA VAL A 50 -12.01 -0.55 -14.38
C VAL A 50 -11.48 -0.28 -15.79
N SER A 51 -12.20 0.51 -16.58
CA SER A 51 -11.84 0.74 -17.98
C SER A 51 -10.59 1.59 -18.16
N SER A 52 -10.34 2.57 -17.26
CA SER A 52 -9.15 3.42 -17.33
C SER A 52 -7.94 2.87 -16.58
N GLY A 53 -8.14 1.89 -15.69
CA GLY A 53 -7.11 1.39 -14.78
C GLY A 53 -6.71 2.37 -13.67
N ASN A 54 -7.46 3.48 -13.50
CA ASN A 54 -7.19 4.49 -12.46
C ASN A 54 -8.45 4.76 -11.64
N VAL A 55 -8.30 4.83 -10.32
CA VAL A 55 -9.43 5.03 -9.41
C VAL A 55 -10.11 6.36 -9.68
N THR A 56 -11.37 6.27 -10.05
CA THR A 56 -12.26 7.40 -10.41
C THR A 56 -13.43 7.46 -9.44
N PHE A 57 -13.73 8.65 -8.98
CA PHE A 57 -14.81 8.93 -8.03
C PHE A 57 -15.86 9.83 -8.64
N PHE A 58 -16.99 9.95 -7.96
CA PHE A 58 -18.00 10.98 -8.22
C PHE A 58 -17.87 12.12 -7.20
N SER A 59 -17.60 13.32 -7.68
CA SER A 59 -17.53 14.52 -6.84
C SER A 59 -18.93 15.04 -6.50
N ARG A 60 -19.37 14.89 -5.24
CA ARG A 60 -20.66 15.38 -4.76
C ARG A 60 -20.81 16.90 -4.87
N SER A 61 -19.72 17.65 -4.65
CA SER A 61 -19.75 19.12 -4.72
C SER A 61 -19.73 19.65 -6.15
N LYS A 62 -19.00 18.98 -7.07
CA LYS A 62 -18.86 19.41 -8.46
C LYS A 62 -19.80 18.67 -9.41
N GLN A 63 -20.52 17.65 -8.92
CA GLN A 63 -21.47 16.83 -9.70
C GLN A 63 -20.84 16.28 -11.00
N ARG A 64 -19.61 15.76 -10.90
CA ARG A 64 -18.89 15.15 -12.03
C ARG A 64 -18.01 13.98 -11.59
N LEU A 65 -17.60 13.18 -12.54
CA LEU A 65 -16.53 12.21 -12.36
C LEU A 65 -15.20 12.94 -12.10
N TRP A 66 -14.37 12.32 -11.28
CA TRP A 66 -13.06 12.81 -10.90
C TRP A 66 -12.09 11.64 -10.71
N THR A 67 -11.07 11.57 -11.57
CA THR A 67 -10.00 10.58 -11.44
C THR A 67 -8.96 11.08 -10.46
N LYS A 68 -8.63 10.25 -9.47
CA LYS A 68 -7.60 10.61 -8.49
C LYS A 68 -6.28 10.85 -9.18
N GLY A 69 -5.68 12.00 -8.89
CA GLY A 69 -4.43 12.41 -9.52
C GLY A 69 -4.57 13.14 -10.85
N GLU A 70 -5.79 13.42 -11.34
CA GLU A 70 -6.02 14.12 -12.63
C GLU A 70 -5.29 15.47 -12.74
N THR A 71 -4.97 16.11 -11.60
CA THR A 71 -4.26 17.38 -11.55
C THR A 71 -2.85 17.26 -10.99
N SER A 72 -2.64 16.41 -9.99
CA SER A 72 -1.37 16.29 -9.26
C SER A 72 -0.40 15.25 -9.85
N GLY A 73 -0.88 14.36 -10.71
CA GLY A 73 -0.12 13.19 -11.16
C GLY A 73 -0.08 12.02 -10.16
N ASN A 74 -0.50 12.23 -8.91
CA ASN A 74 -0.55 11.19 -7.87
C ASN A 74 -1.79 10.31 -8.06
N THR A 75 -1.76 9.45 -9.05
CA THR A 75 -2.84 8.53 -9.39
C THR A 75 -2.90 7.35 -8.40
N LEU A 76 -4.03 6.66 -8.41
CA LEU A 76 -4.22 5.37 -7.74
C LEU A 76 -4.48 4.35 -8.83
N VAL A 77 -3.49 3.50 -9.12
CA VAL A 77 -3.62 2.45 -10.15
C VAL A 77 -4.49 1.34 -9.58
N PHE A 78 -5.57 1.01 -10.28
CA PHE A 78 -6.55 0.03 -9.85
C PHE A 78 -5.99 -1.39 -9.92
N GLU A 79 -6.13 -2.17 -8.84
CA GLU A 79 -5.71 -3.56 -8.74
C GLU A 79 -6.87 -4.53 -8.49
N GLY A 80 -7.99 -4.03 -7.97
CA GLY A 80 -9.17 -4.84 -7.71
C GLY A 80 -10.20 -4.13 -6.86
N ALA A 81 -11.40 -4.72 -6.78
CA ALA A 81 -12.45 -4.24 -5.90
C ALA A 81 -13.31 -5.38 -5.35
N ALA A 82 -13.97 -5.09 -4.24
CA ALA A 82 -15.00 -5.93 -3.64
C ALA A 82 -16.18 -5.07 -3.15
N ILE A 83 -17.36 -5.66 -3.12
CA ILE A 83 -18.56 -5.07 -2.52
C ILE A 83 -18.77 -5.78 -1.19
N ASP A 84 -19.16 -5.04 -0.17
CA ASP A 84 -19.40 -5.59 1.17
C ASP A 84 -20.66 -6.47 1.27
N CYS A 85 -20.92 -7.04 2.46
CA CYS A 85 -21.94 -8.06 2.64
C CYS A 85 -23.39 -7.55 2.47
N ASP A 86 -23.67 -6.27 2.74
CA ASP A 86 -24.97 -5.63 2.54
C ASP A 86 -25.01 -4.72 1.30
N ARG A 87 -23.96 -4.78 0.50
CA ARG A 87 -23.87 -4.25 -0.88
C ARG A 87 -23.95 -2.74 -1.02
N ASP A 88 -23.58 -2.01 0.03
CA ASP A 88 -23.63 -0.55 0.05
C ASP A 88 -22.27 0.14 0.21
N THR A 89 -21.16 -0.63 0.21
CA THR A 89 -19.80 -0.12 0.32
C THR A 89 -18.85 -0.83 -0.65
N ILE A 90 -17.96 -0.09 -1.26
CA ILE A 90 -16.94 -0.61 -2.18
C ILE A 90 -15.58 -0.56 -1.48
N LEU A 91 -14.86 -1.68 -1.42
CA LEU A 91 -13.43 -1.73 -1.11
C LEU A 91 -12.67 -1.75 -2.43
N VAL A 92 -11.83 -0.75 -2.66
CA VAL A 92 -10.96 -0.64 -3.83
C VAL A 92 -9.52 -0.90 -3.42
N GLN A 93 -8.86 -1.84 -4.04
CA GLN A 93 -7.43 -2.07 -3.92
C GLN A 93 -6.70 -1.31 -5.03
N ALA A 94 -5.67 -0.55 -4.67
CA ALA A 94 -4.94 0.27 -5.63
C ALA A 94 -3.48 0.44 -5.23
N ASN A 95 -2.61 0.63 -6.23
CA ASN A 95 -1.22 1.01 -6.03
C ASN A 95 -1.09 2.54 -6.19
N PRO A 96 -0.68 3.28 -5.13
CA PRO A 96 -0.51 4.71 -5.21
C PRO A 96 0.77 5.08 -5.95
N ALA A 97 0.67 5.90 -7.01
CA ALA A 97 1.82 6.46 -7.73
C ALA A 97 2.52 7.60 -6.96
N GLY A 98 1.96 8.00 -5.83
CA GLY A 98 2.48 9.06 -4.96
C GLY A 98 1.55 9.29 -3.78
N PRO A 99 1.74 10.37 -3.00
CA PRO A 99 0.90 10.69 -1.86
C PRO A 99 -0.59 10.73 -2.20
N ALA A 100 -1.41 9.96 -1.46
CA ALA A 100 -2.85 9.96 -1.70
C ALA A 100 -3.52 11.24 -1.18
N CYS A 101 -3.01 11.86 -0.13
CA CYS A 101 -3.57 13.08 0.43
C CYS A 101 -3.12 14.33 -0.33
N HIS A 102 -4.01 15.33 -0.44
CA HIS A 102 -3.68 16.63 -1.03
C HIS A 102 -2.68 17.46 -0.21
N THR A 103 -2.46 17.10 1.05
CA THR A 103 -1.45 17.70 1.93
C THR A 103 -0.03 17.18 1.67
N GLY A 104 0.13 16.16 0.82
CA GLY A 104 1.37 15.44 0.60
C GLY A 104 1.58 14.24 1.51
N ALA A 105 0.66 13.96 2.44
CA ALA A 105 0.69 12.77 3.29
C ALA A 105 0.36 11.50 2.48
N ARG A 106 0.95 10.37 2.87
CA ARG A 106 0.71 9.07 2.24
C ARG A 106 -0.78 8.71 2.21
N THR A 107 -1.49 8.96 3.30
CA THR A 107 -2.93 8.69 3.42
C THR A 107 -3.69 9.93 3.88
N CYS A 108 -5.01 9.95 3.67
CA CYS A 108 -5.89 10.99 4.21
C CYS A 108 -6.09 10.86 5.74
N PHE A 109 -5.61 9.79 6.34
CA PHE A 109 -5.74 9.48 7.77
C PHE A 109 -4.44 9.75 8.57
N GLY A 110 -3.51 10.51 7.99
CA GLY A 110 -2.23 10.91 8.61
C GLY A 110 -1.04 10.17 8.03
N ASP A 111 0.14 10.43 8.61
CA ASP A 111 1.43 9.91 8.15
C ASP A 111 1.85 8.61 8.86
N GLY A 112 0.90 7.93 9.52
CA GLY A 112 1.16 6.66 10.20
C GLY A 112 1.64 5.59 9.22
N LEU A 113 2.69 4.87 9.63
CA LEU A 113 3.14 3.70 8.88
C LEU A 113 2.11 2.57 8.93
N PRO A 114 2.06 1.70 7.92
CA PRO A 114 1.27 0.48 7.99
C PRO A 114 1.64 -0.33 9.22
N SER A 115 0.68 -1.03 9.82
CA SER A 115 0.90 -1.89 11.00
C SER A 115 0.90 -3.38 10.60
N GLY A 116 1.40 -4.22 11.49
CA GLY A 116 1.42 -5.66 11.28
C GLY A 116 2.18 -6.06 10.02
N ALA A 117 1.63 -7.00 9.26
CA ALA A 117 2.26 -7.49 8.02
C ALA A 117 2.44 -6.40 6.95
N GLY A 118 1.58 -5.38 6.93
CA GLY A 118 1.70 -4.24 6.02
C GLY A 118 2.98 -3.44 6.24
N PHE A 119 3.54 -3.42 7.45
CA PHE A 119 4.83 -2.81 7.72
C PHE A 119 5.98 -3.51 6.99
N LEU A 120 5.95 -4.85 6.89
CA LEU A 120 6.98 -5.59 6.16
C LEU A 120 6.95 -5.27 4.67
N ALA A 121 5.76 -5.19 4.06
CA ALA A 121 5.62 -4.77 2.68
C ALA A 121 6.12 -3.33 2.47
N HIS A 122 5.83 -2.42 3.40
CA HIS A 122 6.36 -1.05 3.36
C HIS A 122 7.89 -1.03 3.48
N LEU A 123 8.47 -1.85 4.36
CA LEU A 123 9.92 -1.98 4.51
C LEU A 123 10.58 -2.47 3.21
N ASP A 124 10.02 -3.51 2.59
CA ASP A 124 10.51 -4.01 1.30
C ASP A 124 10.48 -2.92 0.23
N MET A 125 9.37 -2.20 0.07
CA MET A 125 9.27 -1.07 -0.86
C MET A 125 10.34 0.01 -0.58
N LEU A 126 10.60 0.33 0.68
CA LEU A 126 11.63 1.29 1.07
C LEU A 126 13.03 0.80 0.69
N VAL A 127 13.33 -0.48 0.94
CA VAL A 127 14.63 -1.10 0.58
C VAL A 127 14.82 -1.09 -0.94
N GLN A 128 13.78 -1.42 -1.73
CA GLN A 128 13.84 -1.35 -3.19
C GLN A 128 14.08 0.09 -3.69
N SER A 129 13.37 1.09 -3.15
CA SER A 129 13.61 2.50 -3.47
C SER A 129 15.07 2.90 -3.20
N ARG A 130 15.65 2.48 -2.05
CA ARG A 130 17.06 2.76 -1.72
C ARG A 130 18.05 2.09 -2.69
N LYS A 131 17.69 0.92 -3.20
CA LYS A 131 18.47 0.20 -4.20
C LYS A 131 18.46 0.90 -5.57
N GLU A 132 17.33 1.47 -5.96
CA GLU A 132 17.15 2.18 -7.24
C GLU A 132 17.76 3.59 -7.21
N GLU A 133 17.48 4.35 -6.16
CA GLU A 133 17.87 5.75 -6.02
C GLU A 133 19.31 5.93 -5.52
N MET A 134 19.85 4.96 -4.78
CA MET A 134 21.20 4.96 -4.19
C MET A 134 21.55 6.28 -3.46
N PRO A 135 20.68 6.80 -2.56
CA PRO A 135 20.91 8.09 -1.93
C PRO A 135 22.18 8.09 -1.07
N GLU A 136 22.91 9.20 -1.14
CA GLU A 136 24.14 9.40 -0.37
C GLU A 136 23.85 9.37 1.15
N GLY A 137 24.75 8.75 1.93
CA GLY A 137 24.63 8.63 3.37
C GLY A 137 23.64 7.56 3.87
N SER A 138 23.00 6.81 2.98
CA SER A 138 22.11 5.71 3.34
C SER A 138 22.91 4.44 3.64
N TYR A 139 22.68 3.83 4.80
CA TYR A 139 23.25 2.52 5.16
C TYR A 139 22.84 1.42 4.14
N THR A 140 21.58 1.40 3.72
CA THR A 140 21.07 0.45 2.72
C THR A 140 21.83 0.59 1.38
N THR A 141 22.10 1.83 0.96
CA THR A 141 22.92 2.13 -0.23
C THR A 141 24.32 1.55 -0.09
N THR A 142 24.95 1.72 1.08
CA THR A 142 26.28 1.17 1.36
C THR A 142 26.27 -0.36 1.25
N LEU A 143 25.28 -1.04 1.81
CA LEU A 143 25.15 -2.50 1.71
C LEU A 143 25.00 -2.97 0.25
N PHE A 144 24.22 -2.29 -0.56
CA PHE A 144 24.10 -2.64 -1.97
C PHE A 144 25.39 -2.39 -2.75
N ALA A 145 26.11 -1.32 -2.44
CA ALA A 145 27.41 -1.01 -3.05
C ALA A 145 28.50 -2.04 -2.69
N GLU A 146 28.50 -2.53 -1.45
CA GLU A 146 29.42 -3.59 -0.99
C GLU A 146 29.04 -4.97 -1.56
N GLY A 147 27.81 -5.14 -1.99
CA GLY A 147 27.35 -6.30 -2.75
C GLY A 147 26.86 -7.48 -1.93
N LYS A 148 26.42 -8.51 -2.64
CA LYS A 148 25.71 -9.68 -2.08
C LYS A 148 26.48 -10.42 -0.98
N ALA A 149 27.82 -10.47 -1.06
CA ALA A 149 28.64 -11.15 -0.04
C ALA A 149 28.51 -10.45 1.32
N ARG A 150 28.53 -9.12 1.33
CA ARG A 150 28.35 -8.33 2.56
C ARG A 150 26.93 -8.48 3.13
N ILE A 151 25.91 -8.45 2.29
CA ILE A 151 24.53 -8.66 2.70
C ILE A 151 24.36 -10.06 3.33
N ALA A 152 24.87 -11.11 2.66
CA ALA A 152 24.84 -12.47 3.20
C ALA A 152 25.59 -12.62 4.52
N GLN A 153 26.73 -11.93 4.68
CA GLN A 153 27.45 -11.88 5.94
C GLN A 153 26.59 -11.28 7.05
N LYS A 154 25.91 -10.16 6.78
CA LYS A 154 25.02 -9.50 7.75
C LYS A 154 23.86 -10.40 8.16
N VAL A 155 23.20 -11.08 7.21
CA VAL A 155 22.15 -12.06 7.54
C VAL A 155 22.68 -13.15 8.50
N GLY A 156 23.92 -13.63 8.29
CA GLY A 156 24.56 -14.60 9.18
C GLY A 156 24.85 -14.03 10.58
N GLU A 157 25.40 -12.81 10.66
CA GLU A 157 25.69 -12.12 11.92
C GLU A 157 24.42 -11.95 12.75
N GLU A 158 23.37 -11.32 12.19
CA GLU A 158 22.11 -11.05 12.87
C GLU A 158 21.35 -12.34 13.27
N GLY A 159 21.46 -13.39 12.46
CA GLY A 159 20.89 -14.70 12.80
C GLY A 159 21.56 -15.32 14.04
N VAL A 160 22.87 -15.17 14.20
CA VAL A 160 23.58 -15.62 15.40
C VAL A 160 23.22 -14.74 16.61
N GLU A 161 23.16 -13.42 16.43
CA GLU A 161 22.83 -12.49 17.51
C GLU A 161 21.40 -12.71 18.02
N LEU A 162 20.42 -12.96 17.13
CA LEU A 162 19.07 -13.38 17.49
C LEU A 162 19.06 -14.69 18.33
N ALA A 163 19.85 -15.69 17.92
CA ALA A 163 19.94 -16.94 18.66
C ALA A 163 20.54 -16.73 20.07
N LEU A 164 21.55 -15.88 20.20
CA LEU A 164 22.16 -15.54 21.48
C LEU A 164 21.22 -14.72 22.38
N ALA A 165 20.47 -13.76 21.79
CA ALA A 165 19.44 -13.00 22.51
C ALA A 165 18.37 -13.95 23.07
N ARG A 166 17.96 -14.94 22.30
CA ARG A 166 17.01 -15.97 22.74
C ARG A 166 17.54 -16.81 23.90
N MET A 167 18.84 -17.13 23.91
CA MET A 167 19.48 -17.85 25.02
C MET A 167 19.48 -17.06 26.33
N LYS A 168 19.53 -15.73 26.25
CA LYS A 168 19.47 -14.84 27.42
C LYS A 168 18.04 -14.53 27.89
N ASP A 169 17.02 -14.96 27.15
CA ASP A 169 15.61 -14.60 27.36
C ASP A 169 15.35 -13.08 27.39
N ASP A 170 16.21 -12.26 26.78
CA ASP A 170 16.02 -10.84 26.67
C ASP A 170 15.05 -10.49 25.54
N GLN A 171 13.81 -10.17 25.92
CA GLN A 171 12.75 -9.87 24.95
C GLN A 171 13.04 -8.62 24.10
N GLY A 172 13.76 -7.64 24.64
CA GLY A 172 14.16 -6.42 23.93
C GLY A 172 15.21 -6.72 22.87
N GLU A 173 16.28 -7.46 23.21
CA GLU A 173 17.27 -7.93 22.24
C GLU A 173 16.65 -8.83 21.19
N ILE A 174 15.78 -9.79 21.57
CA ILE A 174 15.11 -10.68 20.62
C ILE A 174 14.33 -9.88 19.57
N ALA A 175 13.54 -8.90 19.98
CA ALA A 175 12.77 -8.06 19.07
C ALA A 175 13.66 -7.22 18.15
N ASN A 176 14.75 -6.66 18.68
CA ASN A 176 15.72 -5.87 17.92
C ASN A 176 16.42 -6.72 16.86
N GLU A 177 17.04 -7.83 17.26
CA GLU A 177 17.80 -8.69 16.33
C GLU A 177 16.89 -9.34 15.28
N ALA A 178 15.66 -9.71 15.65
CA ALA A 178 14.66 -10.18 14.68
C ALA A 178 14.32 -9.11 13.64
N ALA A 179 14.14 -7.86 14.05
CA ALA A 179 13.85 -6.75 13.14
C ALA A 179 15.02 -6.46 12.18
N VAL A 180 16.26 -6.46 12.71
CA VAL A 180 17.47 -6.22 11.93
C VAL A 180 17.73 -7.37 10.95
N LEU A 181 17.51 -8.61 11.37
CA LEU A 181 17.59 -9.78 10.48
C LEU A 181 16.59 -9.66 9.32
N LEU A 182 15.32 -9.33 9.60
CA LEU A 182 14.30 -9.13 8.57
C LEU A 182 14.67 -8.00 7.58
N PHE A 183 15.32 -6.95 8.07
CA PHE A 183 15.80 -5.87 7.20
C PHE A 183 16.90 -6.32 6.23
N HIS A 184 17.78 -7.25 6.63
CA HIS A 184 18.89 -7.74 5.80
C HIS A 184 18.49 -8.89 4.84
N MET A 185 17.33 -9.51 5.03
CA MET A 185 16.84 -10.60 4.17
C MET A 185 16.22 -10.10 2.88
#